data_cc7877cca7acb9111fba0a2b6617ed10
#
_entry.id   cc7877cca7acb9111fba0a2b6617ed10
#
_cell.length_a   1.000
_cell.length_b   1.000
_cell.length_c   1.000
_cell.angle_alpha   90.00
_cell.angle_beta   90.00
_cell.angle_gamma   90.00
#
_symmetry.space_group_name_H-M   'P 1'
#
loop_
_entity.id
_entity.type
_entity.pdbx_description
1 polymer ?
#
loop_
_entity_poly.entity_id
_entity_poly.type
_entity_poly.pdbx_seq_one_letter_code
_entity_poly.pdbx_strand_id
1 'polypeptide(L)'
;DGLEFFRNFIETGPMELRRKIFLLMLACVCCLNDSHAQHAVSDLSLRRDTSVIIRLYFRFDRSLLEKKYLTNEESLAKLDTMLNRPEVRDNLDSIVIIASASPEGMLERNIKLAEERARATRTYVYWKHPDIVRERVQICSIGEDWAGLAQRIADDDRCPHRARVLEIINSDVDSATKEWRLKQVGDGAAWRHIVNNHLRYLRAGATCIIVFQSVPHAP
;
A
#
# COMPACT_ATOMS: atom_id res chain seq x y z
N ASP A 1 -4.81 17.20 -7.77
CA ASP A 1 -3.45 17.34 -7.61
C ASP A 1 -2.83 16.62 -6.42
N GLY A 2 -3.13 15.30 -6.32
CA GLY A 2 -2.55 14.44 -5.29
C GLY A 2 -1.03 14.27 -5.43
N LEU A 3 -0.51 14.34 -6.67
CA LEU A 3 0.94 14.37 -6.95
C LEU A 3 1.60 15.67 -6.47
N GLU A 4 0.92 16.78 -6.58
CA GLU A 4 1.40 18.07 -6.10
C GLU A 4 1.37 18.17 -4.58
N PHE A 5 0.34 17.60 -3.94
CA PHE A 5 0.30 17.44 -2.48
C PHE A 5 1.42 16.52 -2.00
N PHE A 6 1.65 15.40 -2.68
CA PHE A 6 2.72 14.46 -2.34
C PHE A 6 4.11 15.06 -2.60
N ARG A 7 4.26 15.82 -3.70
CA ARG A 7 5.46 16.57 -4.01
C ARG A 7 5.71 17.67 -2.97
N ASN A 8 4.70 18.46 -2.63
CA ASN A 8 4.78 19.47 -1.57
C ASN A 8 5.03 18.86 -0.21
N PHE A 9 4.40 17.72 0.12
CA PHE A 9 4.65 17.01 1.37
C PHE A 9 6.09 16.46 1.44
N ILE A 10 6.62 15.95 0.33
CA ILE A 10 8.03 15.55 0.22
C ILE A 10 8.96 16.78 0.31
N GLU A 11 8.58 17.93 -0.22
CA GLU A 11 9.42 19.13 -0.23
C GLU A 11 9.35 19.96 1.05
N THR A 12 8.20 20.04 1.73
CA THR A 12 7.95 20.95 2.86
C THR A 12 7.63 20.27 4.19
N GLY A 13 7.37 18.96 4.19
CA GLY A 13 7.09 18.20 5.41
C GLY A 13 8.30 18.12 6.36
N PRO A 14 8.08 17.84 7.66
CA PRO A 14 9.17 17.68 8.62
C PRO A 14 10.23 16.71 8.11
N MET A 15 11.49 17.11 8.14
CA MET A 15 12.62 16.38 7.53
C MET A 15 12.76 14.94 8.04
N GLU A 16 12.45 14.70 9.31
CA GLU A 16 12.40 13.38 9.94
C GLU A 16 11.28 12.49 9.36
N LEU A 17 10.09 13.05 9.15
CA LEU A 17 8.95 12.33 8.59
C LEU A 17 9.16 12.00 7.10
N ARG A 18 9.77 12.92 6.34
CA ARG A 18 10.18 12.72 4.94
C ARG A 18 11.18 11.56 4.81
N ARG A 19 12.20 11.56 5.66
CA ARG A 19 13.21 10.50 5.71
C ARG A 19 12.62 9.15 6.10
N LYS A 20 11.69 9.13 7.06
CA LYS A 20 10.97 7.91 7.48
C LYS A 20 10.07 7.36 6.37
N ILE A 21 9.31 8.20 5.68
CA ILE A 21 8.44 7.79 4.56
C ILE A 21 9.26 7.34 3.35
N PHE A 22 10.36 8.02 3.03
CA PHE A 22 11.26 7.63 1.94
C PHE A 22 11.95 6.28 2.24
N LEU A 23 12.43 6.07 3.47
CA LEU A 23 12.99 4.79 3.91
C LEU A 23 11.93 3.69 3.97
N LEU A 24 10.68 4.00 4.33
CA LEU A 24 9.56 3.06 4.32
C LEU A 24 9.14 2.70 2.89
N MET A 25 9.16 3.63 1.95
CA MET A 25 8.93 3.34 0.52
C MET A 25 10.05 2.47 -0.06
N LEU A 26 11.30 2.75 0.29
CA LEU A 26 12.45 1.93 -0.12
C LEU A 26 12.39 0.52 0.51
N ALA A 27 11.98 0.40 1.77
CA ALA A 27 11.74 -0.88 2.45
C ALA A 27 10.55 -1.64 1.84
N CYS A 28 9.49 -0.95 1.42
CA CYS A 28 8.34 -1.56 0.74
C CYS A 28 8.73 -2.16 -0.62
N VAL A 29 9.69 -1.57 -1.33
CA VAL A 29 10.27 -2.10 -2.57
C VAL A 29 11.15 -3.33 -2.29
N CYS A 30 11.81 -3.41 -1.13
CA CYS A 30 12.71 -4.52 -0.78
C CYS A 30 12.02 -5.71 -0.09
N CYS A 31 10.77 -5.57 0.42
CA CYS A 31 10.09 -6.60 1.23
C CYS A 31 9.06 -7.44 0.47
N LEU A 32 9.26 -7.71 -0.82
CA LEU A 32 8.33 -8.52 -1.63
C LEU A 32 8.53 -10.04 -1.50
N ASN A 33 9.33 -10.53 -0.53
CA ASN A 33 9.39 -11.95 -0.23
C ASN A 33 8.52 -12.29 0.98
N ASP A 34 7.33 -12.86 0.72
CA ASP A 34 6.31 -13.22 1.72
C ASP A 34 6.78 -14.21 2.82
N SER A 35 7.90 -14.89 2.64
CA SER A 35 8.44 -15.83 3.62
C SER A 35 9.12 -15.17 4.83
N HIS A 36 9.57 -13.93 4.73
CA HIS A 36 10.21 -13.22 5.85
C HIS A 36 9.25 -12.47 6.79
N ALA A 37 8.03 -12.20 6.34
CA ALA A 37 7.04 -11.52 7.17
C ALA A 37 6.51 -12.37 8.32
N GLN A 38 6.51 -13.71 8.18
CA GLN A 38 6.04 -14.62 9.22
C GLN A 38 7.03 -14.82 10.36
N HIS A 39 8.35 -14.73 10.11
CA HIS A 39 9.36 -14.85 11.16
C HIS A 39 9.58 -13.55 11.96
N ALA A 40 9.30 -12.38 11.39
CA ALA A 40 9.44 -11.11 12.10
C ALA A 40 8.41 -10.88 13.21
N VAL A 41 7.35 -11.68 13.26
CA VAL A 41 6.31 -11.58 14.30
C VAL A 41 6.68 -12.31 15.59
N SER A 42 7.59 -13.28 15.53
CA SER A 42 8.01 -14.06 16.70
C SER A 42 9.16 -13.45 17.49
N ASP A 43 9.88 -12.49 16.92
CA ASP A 43 11.06 -11.88 17.53
C ASP A 43 10.92 -10.35 17.61
N LEU A 44 9.85 -9.90 18.28
CA LEU A 44 9.66 -8.51 18.70
C LEU A 44 10.56 -8.17 19.90
N SER A 45 11.85 -8.40 19.76
CA SER A 45 12.82 -7.67 20.55
C SER A 45 12.96 -6.29 19.88
N LEU A 46 12.43 -5.28 20.57
CA LEU A 46 12.43 -3.87 20.23
C LEU A 46 13.80 -3.38 19.77
N ARG A 47 14.05 -3.45 18.47
CA ARG A 47 15.20 -2.80 17.85
C ARG A 47 14.70 -1.81 16.81
N ARG A 48 15.00 -0.53 17.05
CA ARG A 48 14.98 0.65 16.16
C ARG A 48 14.07 0.54 14.94
N ASP A 49 13.03 1.38 14.91
CA ASP A 49 12.14 1.61 13.75
C ASP A 49 11.55 0.33 13.13
N THR A 50 10.95 -0.51 13.96
CA THR A 50 10.23 -1.69 13.48
C THR A 50 8.88 -1.26 12.93
N SER A 51 8.65 -1.51 11.66
CA SER A 51 7.34 -1.33 11.05
C SER A 51 6.70 -2.67 10.71
N VAL A 52 5.39 -2.77 10.86
CA VAL A 52 4.61 -3.93 10.43
C VAL A 52 3.65 -3.51 9.34
N ILE A 53 3.65 -4.27 8.25
CA ILE A 53 2.83 -4.02 7.08
C ILE A 53 1.66 -4.99 7.06
N ILE A 54 0.44 -4.45 6.96
CA ILE A 54 -0.81 -5.21 6.85
C ILE A 54 -1.54 -4.74 5.60
N ARG A 55 -1.84 -5.67 4.70
CA ARG A 55 -2.56 -5.39 3.45
C ARG A 55 -4.02 -5.76 3.57
N LEU A 56 -4.89 -4.85 3.11
CA LEU A 56 -6.34 -5.03 3.07
C LEU A 56 -6.83 -4.91 1.63
N TYR A 57 -7.74 -5.79 1.24
CA TYR A 57 -8.22 -5.93 -0.12
C TYR A 57 -9.64 -5.41 -0.25
N PHE A 58 -9.94 -4.82 -1.41
CA PHE A 58 -11.27 -4.32 -1.75
C PHE A 58 -11.76 -4.95 -3.05
N ARG A 59 -13.07 -5.10 -3.18
CA ARG A 59 -13.64 -5.54 -4.46
C ARG A 59 -13.42 -4.49 -5.54
N PHE A 60 -13.49 -4.94 -6.78
CA PHE A 60 -13.44 -4.05 -7.94
C PHE A 60 -14.46 -2.91 -7.80
N ASP A 61 -14.01 -1.69 -8.02
CA ASP A 61 -14.79 -0.45 -7.93
C ASP A 61 -15.59 -0.30 -6.60
N ARG A 62 -15.06 -0.83 -5.49
CA ARG A 62 -15.69 -0.73 -4.17
C ARG A 62 -14.69 -0.22 -3.14
N SER A 63 -15.21 0.53 -2.17
CA SER A 63 -14.49 1.04 -1.00
C SER A 63 -14.99 0.45 0.32
N LEU A 64 -15.94 -0.49 0.28
CA LEU A 64 -16.38 -1.21 1.46
C LEU A 64 -15.32 -2.24 1.89
N LEU A 65 -14.85 -2.13 3.12
CA LEU A 65 -13.92 -3.08 3.71
C LEU A 65 -14.70 -4.33 4.18
N GLU A 66 -14.70 -5.36 3.32
CA GLU A 66 -15.38 -6.62 3.62
C GLU A 66 -14.43 -7.59 4.32
N LYS A 67 -14.77 -7.97 5.57
CA LYS A 67 -13.95 -8.89 6.38
C LYS A 67 -13.68 -10.23 5.67
N LYS A 68 -14.66 -10.79 4.98
CA LYS A 68 -14.56 -12.12 4.32
C LYS A 68 -14.01 -12.05 2.88
N TYR A 69 -13.48 -10.91 2.44
CA TYR A 69 -12.94 -10.80 1.10
C TYR A 69 -11.44 -11.11 1.09
N LEU A 70 -11.03 -12.09 0.29
CA LEU A 70 -9.64 -12.59 0.21
C LEU A 70 -9.07 -12.89 1.62
N THR A 71 -7.88 -12.35 1.93
CA THR A 71 -7.19 -12.54 3.21
C THR A 71 -7.53 -11.48 4.27
N ASN A 72 -8.58 -10.68 4.06
CA ASN A 72 -8.92 -9.60 4.98
C ASN A 72 -9.19 -10.07 6.41
N GLU A 73 -9.81 -11.23 6.58
CA GLU A 73 -10.10 -11.75 7.91
C GLU A 73 -8.83 -11.97 8.72
N GLU A 74 -7.83 -12.61 8.11
CA GLU A 74 -6.52 -12.84 8.72
C GLU A 74 -5.76 -11.53 8.94
N SER A 75 -5.78 -10.65 7.94
CA SER A 75 -5.13 -9.34 7.98
C SER A 75 -5.70 -8.45 9.09
N LEU A 76 -7.02 -8.39 9.22
CA LEU A 76 -7.71 -7.63 10.27
C LEU A 76 -7.46 -8.26 11.64
N ALA A 77 -7.50 -9.58 11.76
CA ALA A 77 -7.16 -10.27 13.01
C ALA A 77 -5.72 -9.99 13.46
N LYS A 78 -4.77 -9.97 12.51
CA LYS A 78 -3.38 -9.60 12.77
C LYS A 78 -3.26 -8.15 13.25
N LEU A 79 -3.94 -7.21 12.56
CA LEU A 79 -3.98 -5.80 12.94
C LEU A 79 -4.53 -5.63 14.37
N ASP A 80 -5.68 -6.23 14.64
CA ASP A 80 -6.34 -6.16 15.95
C ASP A 80 -5.48 -6.76 17.07
N THR A 81 -4.90 -7.95 16.82
CA THR A 81 -4.02 -8.60 17.79
C THR A 81 -2.82 -7.72 18.12
N MET A 82 -2.24 -7.06 17.14
CA MET A 82 -1.10 -6.17 17.36
C MET A 82 -1.50 -4.93 18.14
N LEU A 83 -2.55 -4.25 17.70
CA LEU A 83 -2.99 -2.99 18.34
C LEU A 83 -3.59 -3.20 19.74
N ASN A 84 -3.96 -4.43 20.09
CA ASN A 84 -4.42 -4.78 21.45
C ASN A 84 -3.29 -5.08 22.43
N ARG A 85 -2.05 -5.23 21.97
CA ARG A 85 -0.91 -5.47 22.86
C ARG A 85 -0.50 -4.16 23.57
N PRO A 86 -0.42 -4.15 24.92
CA PRO A 86 -0.03 -2.95 25.66
C PRO A 86 1.33 -2.40 25.18
N GLU A 87 2.31 -3.27 24.99
CA GLU A 87 3.66 -2.89 24.58
C GLU A 87 3.68 -2.20 23.21
N VAL A 88 2.78 -2.62 22.31
CA VAL A 88 2.60 -2.01 20.99
C VAL A 88 1.96 -0.63 21.12
N ARG A 89 0.91 -0.51 21.95
CA ARG A 89 0.17 0.75 22.14
C ARG A 89 1.03 1.81 22.82
N ASP A 90 1.80 1.41 23.81
CA ASP A 90 2.68 2.33 24.57
C ASP A 90 3.82 2.88 23.69
N ASN A 91 4.29 2.08 22.74
CA ASN A 91 5.38 2.44 21.83
C ASN A 91 4.89 2.81 20.41
N LEU A 92 3.59 2.94 20.20
CA LEU A 92 3.04 3.32 18.90
C LEU A 92 3.42 4.76 18.53
N ASP A 93 4.18 4.94 17.46
CA ASP A 93 4.45 6.25 16.88
C ASP A 93 3.28 6.67 15.98
N SER A 94 3.04 5.90 14.95
CA SER A 94 1.97 6.21 13.99
C SER A 94 1.45 4.96 13.27
N ILE A 95 0.24 5.09 12.73
CA ILE A 95 -0.34 4.17 11.76
C ILE A 95 -0.50 4.95 10.46
N VAL A 96 0.26 4.56 9.44
CA VAL A 96 0.16 5.17 8.10
C VAL A 96 -0.67 4.25 7.22
N ILE A 97 -1.79 4.74 6.73
CA ILE A 97 -2.69 4.01 5.83
C ILE A 97 -2.46 4.54 4.42
N ILE A 98 -1.79 3.76 3.59
CA ILE A 98 -1.59 4.07 2.18
C ILE A 98 -2.64 3.33 1.37
N ALA A 99 -3.43 4.04 0.59
CA ALA A 99 -4.45 3.45 -0.25
C ALA A 99 -4.26 3.78 -1.73
N SER A 100 -4.65 2.81 -2.56
CA SER A 100 -4.55 2.90 -4.02
C SER A 100 -5.75 2.24 -4.70
N ALA A 101 -5.85 2.48 -6.01
CA ALA A 101 -6.67 1.71 -6.92
C ALA A 101 -5.80 0.99 -7.94
N SER A 102 -6.32 -0.07 -8.55
CA SER A 102 -5.66 -0.69 -9.70
C SER A 102 -5.71 0.26 -10.90
N PRO A 103 -4.63 0.31 -11.72
CA PRO A 103 -4.53 1.24 -12.83
C PRO A 103 -5.36 0.77 -14.03
N GLU A 104 -6.67 0.74 -13.86
CA GLU A 104 -7.66 0.39 -14.90
C GLU A 104 -8.86 1.33 -14.78
N GLY A 105 -9.34 1.86 -15.90
CA GLY A 105 -10.51 2.74 -15.97
C GLY A 105 -10.17 4.23 -15.84
N MET A 106 -11.10 5.01 -15.29
CA MET A 106 -10.96 6.47 -15.24
C MET A 106 -10.11 6.91 -14.04
N LEU A 107 -9.09 7.71 -14.29
CA LEU A 107 -8.16 8.23 -13.28
C LEU A 107 -8.88 8.94 -12.13
N GLU A 108 -9.85 9.82 -12.43
CA GLU A 108 -10.59 10.58 -11.43
C GLU A 108 -11.40 9.65 -10.50
N ARG A 109 -11.96 8.57 -11.06
CA ARG A 109 -12.65 7.55 -10.26
C ARG A 109 -11.67 6.80 -9.37
N ASN A 110 -10.50 6.45 -9.88
CA ASN A 110 -9.47 5.71 -9.15
C ASN A 110 -8.87 6.56 -8.02
N ILE A 111 -8.65 7.85 -8.23
CA ILE A 111 -8.22 8.78 -7.17
C ILE A 111 -9.26 8.80 -6.04
N LYS A 112 -10.54 9.02 -6.37
CA LYS A 112 -11.62 9.03 -5.38
C LYS A 112 -11.75 7.69 -4.66
N LEU A 113 -11.64 6.59 -5.39
CA LEU A 113 -11.73 5.24 -4.84
C LEU A 113 -10.60 4.96 -3.84
N ALA A 114 -9.38 5.38 -4.15
CA ALA A 114 -8.24 5.26 -3.24
C ALA A 114 -8.47 6.06 -1.95
N GLU A 115 -8.97 7.30 -2.03
CA GLU A 115 -9.32 8.09 -0.85
C GLU A 115 -10.41 7.44 0.01
N GLU A 116 -11.47 6.93 -0.63
CA GLU A 116 -12.57 6.26 0.06
C GLU A 116 -12.07 5.01 0.81
N ARG A 117 -11.16 4.23 0.20
CA ARG A 117 -10.53 3.06 0.81
C ARG A 117 -9.67 3.43 2.02
N ALA A 118 -8.87 4.49 1.90
CA ALA A 118 -8.09 5.02 3.02
C ALA A 118 -9.00 5.39 4.19
N ARG A 119 -10.09 6.11 3.92
CA ARG A 119 -11.08 6.51 4.92
C ARG A 119 -11.79 5.31 5.56
N ALA A 120 -12.20 4.31 4.76
CA ALA A 120 -12.84 3.09 5.25
C ALA A 120 -11.92 2.33 6.20
N THR A 121 -10.64 2.19 5.86
CA THR A 121 -9.64 1.55 6.69
C THR A 121 -9.40 2.31 7.98
N ARG A 122 -9.26 3.65 7.93
CA ARG A 122 -9.15 4.50 9.12
C ARG A 122 -10.37 4.38 10.02
N THR A 123 -11.56 4.37 9.44
CA THR A 123 -12.81 4.20 10.19
C THR A 123 -12.83 2.88 10.94
N TYR A 124 -12.35 1.79 10.31
CA TYR A 124 -12.20 0.50 10.98
C TYR A 124 -11.26 0.60 12.18
N VAL A 125 -10.08 1.22 12.03
CA VAL A 125 -9.11 1.40 13.12
C VAL A 125 -9.76 2.15 14.28
N TYR A 126 -10.44 3.28 14.04
CA TYR A 126 -11.07 4.07 15.12
C TYR A 126 -12.23 3.35 15.79
N TRP A 127 -13.01 2.59 15.01
CA TRP A 127 -14.12 1.82 15.56
C TRP A 127 -13.64 0.67 16.45
N LYS A 128 -12.60 -0.02 16.00
CA LYS A 128 -12.09 -1.21 16.68
C LYS A 128 -11.15 -0.88 17.84
N HIS A 129 -10.42 0.22 17.71
CA HIS A 129 -9.39 0.66 18.67
C HIS A 129 -9.61 2.13 19.06
N PRO A 130 -10.68 2.43 19.83
CA PRO A 130 -11.08 3.80 20.16
C PRO A 130 -10.05 4.56 21.00
N ASP A 131 -9.16 3.84 21.68
CA ASP A 131 -8.12 4.43 22.53
C ASP A 131 -6.91 4.93 21.73
N ILE A 132 -6.82 4.61 20.43
CA ILE A 132 -5.74 5.12 19.59
C ILE A 132 -5.97 6.61 19.34
N VAL A 133 -4.97 7.40 19.69
CA VAL A 133 -4.96 8.86 19.47
C VAL A 133 -5.09 9.13 17.97
N ARG A 134 -6.10 9.91 17.58
CA ARG A 134 -6.47 10.11 16.17
C ARG A 134 -5.35 10.72 15.32
N GLU A 135 -4.55 11.59 15.92
CA GLU A 135 -3.40 12.28 15.31
C GLU A 135 -2.28 11.30 14.91
N ARG A 136 -2.26 10.13 15.52
CA ARG A 136 -1.33 9.04 15.14
C ARG A 136 -1.77 8.24 13.93
N VAL A 137 -3.01 8.41 13.45
CA VAL A 137 -3.52 7.69 12.27
C VAL A 137 -3.53 8.62 11.06
N GLN A 138 -2.58 8.42 10.19
CA GLN A 138 -2.40 9.19 8.96
C GLN A 138 -2.91 8.41 7.76
N ILE A 139 -3.51 9.10 6.79
CA ILE A 139 -3.95 8.52 5.53
C ILE A 139 -3.22 9.17 4.37
N CYS A 140 -2.81 8.34 3.42
CA CYS A 140 -2.20 8.75 2.16
C CYS A 140 -2.91 8.03 1.01
N SER A 141 -3.43 8.77 0.04
CA SER A 141 -3.98 8.21 -1.20
C SER A 141 -2.99 8.44 -2.33
N ILE A 142 -2.56 7.36 -2.98
CA ILE A 142 -1.63 7.44 -4.13
C ILE A 142 -2.34 7.31 -5.48
N GLY A 143 -3.68 7.27 -5.49
CA GLY A 143 -4.44 7.09 -6.73
C GLY A 143 -4.23 5.71 -7.34
N GLU A 144 -3.63 5.65 -8.53
CA GLU A 144 -3.35 4.39 -9.25
C GLU A 144 -1.98 3.80 -8.90
N ASP A 145 -1.93 2.50 -8.67
CA ASP A 145 -0.71 1.77 -8.31
C ASP A 145 0.04 1.23 -9.54
N TRP A 146 0.56 2.15 -10.37
CA TRP A 146 1.42 1.80 -11.51
C TRP A 146 2.75 1.19 -11.08
N ALA A 147 3.30 1.63 -9.93
CA ALA A 147 4.55 1.10 -9.40
C ALA A 147 4.39 -0.36 -8.95
N GLY A 148 3.31 -0.68 -8.25
CA GLY A 148 2.99 -2.05 -7.88
C GLY A 148 2.72 -2.94 -9.10
N LEU A 149 2.11 -2.40 -10.18
CA LEU A 149 1.97 -3.14 -11.42
C LEU A 149 3.34 -3.41 -12.06
N ALA A 150 4.22 -2.40 -12.14
CA ALA A 150 5.57 -2.56 -12.69
C ALA A 150 6.34 -3.68 -11.98
N GLN A 151 6.32 -3.68 -10.63
CA GLN A 151 7.00 -4.70 -9.85
C GLN A 151 6.46 -6.10 -10.15
N ARG A 152 5.13 -6.26 -10.16
CA ARG A 152 4.50 -7.56 -10.44
C ARG A 152 4.81 -8.08 -11.84
N ILE A 153 4.90 -7.19 -12.83
CA ILE A 153 5.29 -7.55 -14.20
C ILE A 153 6.78 -7.90 -14.29
N ALA A 154 7.64 -7.19 -13.53
CA ALA A 154 9.06 -7.52 -13.48
C ALA A 154 9.31 -8.95 -12.95
N ASP A 155 8.49 -9.39 -11.99
CA ASP A 155 8.57 -10.72 -11.37
C ASP A 155 7.82 -11.81 -12.15
N ASP A 156 7.14 -11.48 -13.27
CA ASP A 156 6.37 -12.45 -14.04
C ASP A 156 7.02 -12.77 -15.39
N ASP A 157 7.76 -13.88 -15.44
CA ASP A 157 8.41 -14.36 -16.66
C ASP A 157 7.43 -14.81 -17.76
N ARG A 158 6.15 -15.05 -17.42
CA ARG A 158 5.11 -15.44 -18.37
C ARG A 158 4.40 -14.25 -19.01
N CYS A 159 4.71 -13.01 -18.57
CA CYS A 159 4.09 -11.81 -19.16
C CYS A 159 4.50 -11.66 -20.64
N PRO A 160 3.53 -11.70 -21.58
CA PRO A 160 3.82 -11.45 -22.97
C PRO A 160 4.43 -10.07 -23.19
N HIS A 161 5.50 -10.00 -23.98
CA HIS A 161 6.19 -8.73 -24.29
C HIS A 161 6.63 -7.94 -23.05
N ARG A 162 7.03 -8.62 -21.96
CA ARG A 162 7.35 -8.04 -20.64
C ARG A 162 8.20 -6.77 -20.72
N ALA A 163 9.29 -6.78 -21.49
CA ALA A 163 10.16 -5.61 -21.62
C ALA A 163 9.40 -4.37 -22.15
N ARG A 164 8.56 -4.55 -23.17
CA ARG A 164 7.75 -3.47 -23.74
C ARG A 164 6.66 -3.01 -22.78
N VAL A 165 6.04 -3.92 -22.03
CA VAL A 165 5.06 -3.61 -20.98
C VAL A 165 5.70 -2.74 -19.90
N LEU A 166 6.89 -3.11 -19.39
CA LEU A 166 7.61 -2.32 -18.38
C LEU A 166 8.03 -0.95 -18.91
N GLU A 167 8.47 -0.85 -20.14
CA GLU A 167 8.79 0.43 -20.78
C GLU A 167 7.58 1.36 -20.79
N ILE A 168 6.39 0.87 -21.16
CA ILE A 168 5.16 1.66 -21.16
C ILE A 168 4.76 2.08 -19.75
N ILE A 169 4.78 1.16 -18.79
CA ILE A 169 4.39 1.46 -17.40
C ILE A 169 5.29 2.53 -16.80
N ASN A 170 6.60 2.47 -17.06
CA ASN A 170 7.60 3.40 -16.52
C ASN A 170 7.76 4.67 -17.35
N SER A 171 7.04 4.81 -18.48
CA SER A 171 7.12 6.03 -19.31
C SER A 171 6.45 7.22 -18.61
N ASP A 172 6.88 8.42 -18.93
CA ASP A 172 6.33 9.68 -18.42
C ASP A 172 5.14 10.16 -19.28
N VAL A 173 4.12 9.31 -19.39
CA VAL A 173 2.86 9.65 -20.06
C VAL A 173 1.70 9.45 -19.07
N ASP A 174 0.56 10.08 -19.37
CA ASP A 174 -0.64 9.94 -18.54
C ASP A 174 -1.19 8.51 -18.47
N SER A 175 -1.97 8.23 -17.44
CA SER A 175 -2.54 6.90 -17.17
C SER A 175 -3.37 6.35 -18.33
N ALA A 176 -4.19 7.19 -18.96
CA ALA A 176 -5.03 6.78 -20.07
C ALA A 176 -4.19 6.36 -21.28
N THR A 177 -3.12 7.09 -21.55
CA THR A 177 -2.14 6.78 -22.61
C THR A 177 -1.39 5.47 -22.30
N LYS A 178 -0.98 5.24 -21.03
CA LYS A 178 -0.36 3.97 -20.62
C LYS A 178 -1.32 2.80 -20.87
N GLU A 179 -2.55 2.90 -20.37
CA GLU A 179 -3.56 1.86 -20.54
C GLU A 179 -3.83 1.57 -22.01
N TRP A 180 -4.02 2.63 -22.83
CA TRP A 180 -4.23 2.49 -24.26
C TRP A 180 -3.06 1.76 -24.94
N ARG A 181 -1.82 2.18 -24.66
CA ARG A 181 -0.62 1.54 -25.23
C ARG A 181 -0.51 0.07 -24.83
N LEU A 182 -0.77 -0.26 -23.56
CA LEU A 182 -0.74 -1.65 -23.08
C LEU A 182 -1.77 -2.53 -23.79
N LYS A 183 -2.93 -1.98 -24.13
CA LYS A 183 -3.98 -2.67 -24.91
C LYS A 183 -3.56 -2.98 -26.35
N GLN A 184 -2.55 -2.29 -26.89
CA GLN A 184 -2.04 -2.54 -28.24
C GLN A 184 -0.89 -3.57 -28.27
N VAL A 185 -0.24 -3.84 -27.14
CA VAL A 185 0.92 -4.74 -27.09
C VAL A 185 0.50 -6.17 -27.38
N GLY A 186 1.06 -6.76 -28.47
CA GLY A 186 0.79 -8.14 -28.88
C GLY A 186 -0.69 -8.41 -29.14
N ASP A 187 -1.36 -7.52 -29.88
CA ASP A 187 -2.80 -7.61 -30.18
C ASP A 187 -3.65 -7.78 -28.90
N GLY A 188 -3.27 -7.06 -27.85
CA GLY A 188 -3.93 -7.08 -26.54
C GLY A 188 -3.57 -8.28 -25.65
N ALA A 189 -2.63 -9.14 -26.06
CA ALA A 189 -2.23 -10.29 -25.25
C ALA A 189 -1.63 -9.83 -23.89
N ALA A 190 -0.80 -8.80 -23.92
CA ALA A 190 -0.21 -8.25 -22.70
C ALA A 190 -1.27 -7.71 -21.73
N TRP A 191 -2.24 -6.93 -22.23
CA TRP A 191 -3.31 -6.37 -21.38
C TRP A 191 -4.21 -7.47 -20.81
N ARG A 192 -4.61 -8.47 -21.62
CA ARG A 192 -5.38 -9.62 -21.12
C ARG A 192 -4.62 -10.35 -20.01
N HIS A 193 -3.31 -10.52 -20.16
CA HIS A 193 -2.47 -11.15 -19.14
C HIS A 193 -2.45 -10.32 -17.85
N ILE A 194 -2.26 -9.00 -17.95
CA ILE A 194 -2.28 -8.07 -16.82
C ILE A 194 -3.61 -8.15 -16.06
N VAL A 195 -4.73 -8.04 -16.77
CA VAL A 195 -6.07 -8.10 -16.17
C VAL A 195 -6.30 -9.40 -15.42
N ASN A 196 -5.96 -10.52 -16.02
CA ASN A 196 -6.26 -11.85 -15.48
C ASN A 196 -5.34 -12.23 -14.31
N ASN A 197 -4.08 -11.78 -14.31
CA ASN A 197 -3.07 -12.26 -13.38
C ASN A 197 -2.62 -11.23 -12.34
N HIS A 198 -2.74 -9.92 -12.62
CA HIS A 198 -2.14 -8.89 -11.78
C HIS A 198 -3.13 -7.90 -11.16
N LEU A 199 -4.10 -7.38 -11.92
CA LEU A 199 -4.96 -6.29 -11.43
C LEU A 199 -5.74 -6.63 -10.16
N ARG A 200 -6.21 -7.87 -10.01
CA ARG A 200 -6.92 -8.28 -8.79
C ARG A 200 -6.09 -8.14 -7.51
N TYR A 201 -4.77 -8.27 -7.61
CA TYR A 201 -3.87 -8.15 -6.47
C TYR A 201 -3.48 -6.69 -6.19
N LEU A 202 -3.58 -5.80 -7.18
CA LEU A 202 -3.44 -4.36 -7.02
C LEU A 202 -4.68 -3.72 -6.39
N ARG A 203 -5.78 -4.47 -6.30
CA ARG A 203 -6.95 -4.12 -5.48
C ARG A 203 -6.71 -4.36 -3.98
N ALA A 204 -5.47 -4.68 -3.57
CA ALA A 204 -4.98 -4.45 -2.21
C ALA A 204 -4.98 -2.93 -1.96
N GLY A 205 -6.21 -2.38 -1.93
CA GLY A 205 -6.43 -0.96 -2.00
C GLY A 205 -6.07 -0.20 -0.73
N ALA A 206 -5.63 -0.87 0.36
CA ALA A 206 -5.08 -0.19 1.53
C ALA A 206 -3.98 -1.03 2.18
N THR A 207 -2.89 -0.38 2.53
CA THR A 207 -1.79 -0.94 3.30
C THR A 207 -1.67 -0.15 4.60
N CYS A 208 -1.83 -0.81 5.73
CA CYS A 208 -1.57 -0.22 7.04
C CYS A 208 -0.11 -0.48 7.41
N ILE A 209 0.64 0.58 7.65
CA ILE A 209 2.01 0.52 8.16
C ILE A 209 1.97 1.01 9.60
N ILE A 210 2.28 0.13 10.55
CA ILE A 210 2.35 0.44 11.97
C ILE A 210 3.80 0.76 12.29
N VAL A 211 4.06 1.96 12.75
CA VAL A 211 5.40 2.47 13.09
C VAL A 211 5.51 2.58 14.61
N PHE A 212 6.60 2.06 15.16
CA PHE A 212 6.91 2.10 16.58
C PHE A 212 8.01 3.10 16.87
N GLN A 213 7.93 3.75 18.03
CA GLN A 213 9.02 4.57 18.53
C GLN A 213 10.21 3.68 18.88
N SER A 214 11.41 4.13 18.56
CA SER A 214 12.62 3.51 19.09
C SER A 214 12.67 3.80 20.59
N VAL A 215 12.67 2.76 21.40
CA VAL A 215 12.96 2.92 22.84
C VAL A 215 14.40 3.35 22.99
N PRO A 216 14.70 4.50 23.64
CA PRO A 216 16.07 4.85 23.94
C PRO A 216 16.64 3.74 24.83
N HIS A 217 17.78 3.16 24.46
CA HIS A 217 18.52 2.32 25.40
C HIS A 217 18.87 3.18 26.59
N ALA A 218 18.35 2.82 27.77
CA ALA A 218 18.89 3.33 29.02
C ALA A 218 20.39 2.99 29.07
N PRO A 219 21.23 3.93 29.51
CA PRO A 219 22.66 3.75 29.56
C PRO A 219 23.09 2.63 30.49
#